data_13f47e89fc3ef5eed8866ca44855afd6
#
_entry.id   13f47e89fc3ef5eed8866ca44855afd6
#
_cell.length_a   1.000
_cell.length_b   1.000
_cell.length_c   1.000
_cell.angle_alpha   90.00
_cell.angle_beta   90.00
_cell.angle_gamma   90.00
#
_symmetry.space_group_name_H-M   'P 1'
#
loop_
_entity.id
_entity.type
_entity.pdbx_description
1 polymer ?
#
loop_
_entity_poly.entity_id
_entity_poly.type
_entity_poly.pdbx_seq_one_letter_code
_entity_poly.pdbx_strand_id
1 'polypeptide(L)'
;IDKQTTAVKADGKGYNLNIGTSYRLSETWRLGIAGGFYRQRLETGANESDYKLNSYLGSLFAQYQHNHWWGDAALTLGRLDYDSLKRKFALGVGSGMEQGQADGHLRALSTRLGYEIAQASDLWRLSPFLSADYSRVEVNRYEEKGRRSTALNYEEQTLVSNRLGAGLLASYQATPQTLLFGEAAHEHEFQSDTQRLNIALNSLPSNRFKLEGYTPPSNLARVSLGVSHNLTADLMLRAAYNARKSDGVMQQGVNIGVSLNF
;
A
#
# COMPACT_ATOMS: atom_id res chain seq x y z
N ILE A 1 -7.53 -33.40 -7.24
CA ILE A 1 -6.64 -32.53 -8.01
C ILE A 1 -6.21 -31.42 -7.06
N ASP A 2 -5.03 -31.60 -6.46
CA ASP A 2 -4.44 -30.64 -5.57
C ASP A 2 -4.13 -29.36 -6.33
N LYS A 3 -4.78 -28.26 -5.93
CA LYS A 3 -4.34 -26.92 -6.30
C LYS A 3 -3.02 -26.65 -5.59
N GLN A 4 -1.91 -26.94 -6.23
CA GLN A 4 -0.63 -26.40 -5.85
C GLN A 4 -0.66 -24.89 -6.10
N THR A 5 -1.00 -24.15 -5.08
CA THR A 5 -0.74 -22.72 -5.06
C THR A 5 0.76 -22.56 -4.87
N THR A 6 1.47 -22.34 -5.96
CA THR A 6 2.87 -21.93 -5.89
C THR A 6 2.88 -20.51 -5.30
N ALA A 7 2.99 -20.43 -3.98
CA ALA A 7 3.23 -19.17 -3.31
C ALA A 7 4.65 -18.72 -3.69
N VAL A 8 4.75 -17.78 -4.61
CA VAL A 8 6.01 -17.12 -4.93
C VAL A 8 6.35 -16.28 -3.71
N LYS A 9 7.35 -16.69 -2.95
CA LYS A 9 7.90 -15.86 -1.89
C LYS A 9 8.56 -14.65 -2.54
N ALA A 10 8.00 -13.47 -2.33
CA ALA A 10 8.62 -12.21 -2.68
C ALA A 10 9.24 -11.61 -1.42
N ASP A 11 10.54 -11.38 -1.43
CA ASP A 11 11.22 -10.57 -0.44
C ASP A 11 11.31 -9.13 -0.96
N GLY A 12 10.71 -8.21 -0.23
CA GLY A 12 10.68 -6.80 -0.59
C GLY A 12 11.35 -5.95 0.48
N LYS A 13 12.18 -5.01 0.04
CA LYS A 13 12.75 -3.94 0.87
C LYS A 13 12.39 -2.60 0.26
N GLY A 14 12.02 -1.66 1.12
CA GLY A 14 11.67 -0.34 0.67
C GLY A 14 11.72 0.69 1.78
N TYR A 15 11.75 1.94 1.37
CA TYR A 15 11.59 3.09 2.25
C TYR A 15 10.65 4.10 1.63
N ASN A 16 10.09 4.94 2.46
CA ASN A 16 9.27 6.05 2.03
C ASN A 16 9.63 7.33 2.79
N LEU A 17 9.35 8.45 2.15
CA LEU A 17 9.45 9.76 2.76
C LEU A 17 8.16 10.51 2.45
N ASN A 18 7.49 11.02 3.48
CA ASN A 18 6.25 11.77 3.36
C ASN A 18 6.38 13.13 4.04
N ILE A 19 5.82 14.14 3.41
CA ILE A 19 5.70 15.48 3.98
C ILE A 19 4.28 15.97 3.75
N GLY A 20 3.71 16.61 4.75
CA GLY A 20 2.36 17.13 4.66
C GLY A 20 2.12 18.30 5.58
N THR A 21 1.07 19.03 5.27
CA THR A 21 0.58 20.13 6.09
C THR A 21 -0.93 20.09 6.17
N SER A 22 -1.47 20.51 7.29
CA SER A 22 -2.91 20.58 7.48
C SER A 22 -3.30 21.89 8.16
N TYR A 23 -4.53 22.30 7.88
CA TYR A 23 -5.14 23.49 8.45
C TYR A 23 -6.46 23.14 9.12
N ARG A 24 -6.64 23.63 10.34
CA ARG A 24 -7.89 23.47 11.08
C ARG A 24 -8.88 24.53 10.61
N LEU A 25 -9.90 24.09 9.84
CA LEU A 25 -10.95 24.98 9.33
C LEU A 25 -11.93 25.39 10.41
N SER A 26 -12.26 24.47 11.32
CA SER A 26 -13.22 24.65 12.39
C SER A 26 -12.91 23.69 13.54
N GLU A 27 -13.69 23.68 14.59
CA GLU A 27 -13.58 22.67 15.66
C GLU A 27 -13.88 21.25 15.17
N THR A 28 -14.60 21.12 14.05
CA THR A 28 -15.06 19.84 13.49
C THR A 28 -14.19 19.35 12.34
N TRP A 29 -13.62 20.24 11.53
CA TRP A 29 -12.93 19.88 10.29
C TRP A 29 -11.47 20.33 10.27
N ARG A 30 -10.62 19.44 9.78
CA ARG A 30 -9.24 19.72 9.40
C ARG A 30 -9.03 19.23 7.96
N LEU A 31 -8.42 20.07 7.13
CA LEU A 31 -8.02 19.73 5.77
C LEU A 31 -6.51 19.77 5.63
N GLY A 32 -5.98 18.94 4.76
CA GLY A 32 -4.55 18.92 4.53
C GLY A 32 -4.16 18.39 3.17
N ILE A 33 -2.89 18.60 2.86
CA ILE A 33 -2.22 18.07 1.69
C ILE A 33 -0.95 17.36 2.11
N ALA A 34 -0.58 16.32 1.39
CA ALA A 34 0.65 15.59 1.63
C ALA A 34 1.27 15.17 0.31
N GLY A 35 2.59 15.05 0.31
CA GLY A 35 3.35 14.46 -0.77
C GLY A 35 4.22 13.32 -0.25
N GLY A 36 4.42 12.29 -1.06
CA GLY A 36 5.20 11.14 -0.66
C GLY A 36 6.05 10.59 -1.80
N PHE A 37 7.18 10.05 -1.42
CA PHE A 37 8.06 9.28 -2.27
C PHE A 37 8.24 7.90 -1.66
N TYR A 38 8.04 6.85 -2.48
CA TYR A 38 8.22 5.46 -2.09
C TYR A 38 9.20 4.80 -3.03
N ARG A 39 10.16 4.09 -2.48
CA ARG A 39 11.08 3.26 -3.24
C ARG A 39 11.01 1.83 -2.72
N GLN A 40 10.70 0.90 -3.62
CA GLN A 40 10.60 -0.52 -3.33
C GLN A 40 11.48 -1.32 -4.28
N ARG A 41 12.10 -2.35 -3.75
CA ARG A 41 12.76 -3.40 -4.50
C ARG A 41 12.16 -4.73 -4.10
N LEU A 42 11.64 -5.46 -5.07
CA LEU A 42 11.05 -6.78 -4.88
C LEU A 42 11.88 -7.81 -5.62
N GLU A 43 12.28 -8.84 -4.91
CA GLU A 43 12.97 -10.01 -5.44
C GLU A 43 12.03 -11.19 -5.34
N THR A 44 11.79 -11.87 -6.46
CA THR A 44 10.96 -13.06 -6.50
C THR A 44 11.80 -14.31 -6.53
N GLY A 45 11.66 -15.13 -5.51
CA GLY A 45 12.09 -16.50 -5.26
C GLY A 45 13.08 -17.19 -6.20
N ALA A 46 12.86 -18.46 -6.48
CA ALA A 46 13.80 -19.37 -7.16
C ALA A 46 14.34 -18.93 -8.53
N ASN A 47 13.71 -17.95 -9.18
CA ASN A 47 14.12 -17.46 -10.51
C ASN A 47 14.86 -16.10 -10.45
N GLU A 48 15.15 -15.58 -9.27
CA GLU A 48 15.86 -14.31 -9.07
C GLU A 48 15.37 -13.15 -9.97
N SER A 49 14.07 -13.13 -10.30
CA SER A 49 13.46 -12.00 -10.97
C SER A 49 13.31 -10.86 -9.99
N ASP A 50 13.70 -9.66 -10.37
CA ASP A 50 13.59 -8.48 -9.52
C ASP A 50 12.95 -7.30 -10.26
N TYR A 51 12.36 -6.39 -9.50
CA TYR A 51 11.98 -5.08 -10.00
C TYR A 51 12.19 -3.99 -8.96
N LYS A 52 12.43 -2.78 -9.46
CA LYS A 52 12.51 -1.56 -8.65
C LYS A 52 11.34 -0.67 -9.01
N LEU A 53 10.61 -0.23 -7.99
CA LEU A 53 9.48 0.68 -8.13
C LEU A 53 9.76 1.97 -7.37
N ASN A 54 9.66 3.10 -8.08
CA ASN A 54 9.62 4.43 -7.50
C ASN A 54 8.21 4.98 -7.63
N SER A 55 7.63 5.43 -6.54
CA SER A 55 6.27 5.99 -6.50
C SER A 55 6.31 7.42 -5.99
N TYR A 56 5.65 8.32 -6.71
CA TYR A 56 5.48 9.72 -6.34
C TYR A 56 3.99 9.96 -6.10
N LEU A 57 3.63 10.29 -4.87
CA LEU A 57 2.24 10.40 -4.45
C LEU A 57 1.93 11.81 -3.97
N GLY A 58 0.75 12.30 -4.32
CA GLY A 58 0.15 13.49 -3.76
C GLY A 58 -1.22 13.16 -3.20
N SER A 59 -1.54 13.68 -2.02
CA SER A 59 -2.80 13.40 -1.32
C SER A 59 -3.46 14.68 -0.84
N LEU A 60 -4.79 14.70 -0.95
CA LEU A 60 -5.66 15.62 -0.25
C LEU A 60 -6.38 14.83 0.84
N PHE A 61 -6.41 15.35 2.05
CA PHE A 61 -7.10 14.66 3.13
C PHE A 61 -7.97 15.59 3.97
N ALA A 62 -9.02 15.01 4.53
CA ALA A 62 -9.95 15.66 5.44
C ALA A 62 -10.11 14.82 6.69
N GLN A 63 -10.17 15.46 7.83
CA GLN A 63 -10.45 14.85 9.12
C GLN A 63 -11.67 15.54 9.73
N TYR A 64 -12.58 14.72 10.25
CA TYR A 64 -13.81 15.12 10.89
C TYR A 64 -13.83 14.63 12.33
N GLN A 65 -14.22 15.48 13.26
CA GLN A 65 -14.48 15.10 14.64
C GLN A 65 -15.60 15.95 15.22
N HIS A 66 -16.65 15.29 15.71
CA HIS A 66 -17.75 15.95 16.39
C HIS A 66 -18.33 15.01 17.46
N ASN A 67 -18.31 15.46 18.71
CA ASN A 67 -18.66 14.63 19.88
C ASN A 67 -17.80 13.36 19.93
N HIS A 68 -18.44 12.18 19.86
CA HIS A 68 -17.77 10.88 19.84
C HIS A 68 -17.49 10.37 18.44
N TRP A 69 -18.05 11.00 17.40
CA TRP A 69 -17.86 10.62 16.02
C TRP A 69 -16.58 11.21 15.45
N TRP A 70 -15.87 10.39 14.74
CA TRP A 70 -14.71 10.84 13.97
C TRP A 70 -14.69 10.15 12.60
N GLY A 71 -14.04 10.77 11.66
CA GLY A 71 -13.86 10.23 10.35
C GLY A 71 -12.66 10.84 9.65
N ASP A 72 -12.17 10.17 8.65
CA ASP A 72 -11.16 10.70 7.75
C ASP A 72 -11.40 10.22 6.32
N ALA A 73 -10.93 11.00 5.37
CA ALA A 73 -10.93 10.68 3.97
C ALA A 73 -9.65 11.22 3.32
N ALA A 74 -9.09 10.44 2.42
CA ALA A 74 -7.92 10.84 1.66
C ALA A 74 -8.09 10.47 0.18
N LEU A 75 -7.81 11.42 -0.70
CA LEU A 75 -7.69 11.20 -2.13
C LEU A 75 -6.21 11.27 -2.51
N THR A 76 -5.70 10.20 -3.09
CA THR A 76 -4.31 10.07 -3.48
C THR A 76 -4.19 9.89 -4.97
N LEU A 77 -3.31 10.67 -5.59
CA LEU A 77 -2.90 10.53 -6.98
C LEU A 77 -1.41 10.25 -7.01
N GLY A 78 -0.98 9.36 -7.89
CA GLY A 78 0.41 8.98 -7.94
C GLY A 78 0.89 8.61 -9.32
N ARG A 79 2.20 8.73 -9.49
CA ARG A 79 2.95 8.21 -10.62
C ARG A 79 3.85 7.08 -10.15
N LEU A 80 3.85 5.99 -10.88
CA LEU A 80 4.62 4.79 -10.62
C LEU A 80 5.66 4.63 -11.73
N ASP A 81 6.94 4.59 -11.36
CA ASP A 81 8.03 4.32 -12.28
C ASP A 81 8.68 2.98 -11.92
N TYR A 82 8.54 2.01 -12.79
CA TYR A 82 9.22 0.72 -12.72
C TYR A 82 10.54 0.85 -13.49
N ASP A 83 11.61 1.24 -12.80
CA ASP A 83 12.89 1.58 -13.44
C ASP A 83 13.63 0.36 -13.98
N SER A 84 13.40 -0.80 -13.37
CA SER A 84 14.12 -2.02 -13.75
C SER A 84 13.22 -3.22 -13.47
N LEU A 85 12.65 -3.78 -14.54
CA LEU A 85 11.94 -5.05 -14.52
C LEU A 85 12.87 -6.12 -15.11
N LYS A 86 13.35 -7.03 -14.27
CA LYS A 86 14.20 -8.13 -14.67
C LYS A 86 13.47 -9.44 -14.54
N ARG A 87 13.39 -10.17 -15.63
CA ARG A 87 12.79 -11.50 -15.66
C ARG A 87 13.86 -12.54 -16.00
N LYS A 88 14.15 -13.42 -15.06
CA LYS A 88 15.02 -14.57 -15.27
C LYS A 88 14.20 -15.80 -15.60
N PHE A 89 14.71 -16.62 -16.50
CA PHE A 89 14.04 -17.84 -16.94
C PHE A 89 15.07 -18.94 -17.26
N ALA A 90 14.64 -20.18 -17.15
CA ALA A 90 15.46 -21.34 -17.47
C ALA A 90 15.23 -21.79 -18.92
N LEU A 91 16.31 -22.06 -19.66
CA LEU A 91 16.32 -22.63 -20.99
C LEU A 91 17.12 -23.92 -20.97
N GLY A 92 16.48 -25.04 -20.66
CA GLY A 92 17.18 -26.33 -20.54
C GLY A 92 18.23 -26.30 -19.41
N VAL A 93 19.51 -26.45 -19.77
CA VAL A 93 20.64 -26.40 -18.83
C VAL A 93 21.18 -24.97 -18.61
N GLY A 94 20.67 -24.00 -19.32
CA GLY A 94 21.07 -22.58 -19.24
C GLY A 94 19.98 -21.69 -18.63
N SER A 95 20.35 -20.47 -18.28
CA SER A 95 19.42 -19.43 -17.84
C SER A 95 19.58 -18.18 -18.69
N GLY A 96 18.48 -17.49 -18.95
CA GLY A 96 18.43 -16.19 -19.62
C GLY A 96 17.84 -15.10 -18.72
N MET A 97 18.08 -13.83 -19.07
CA MET A 97 17.52 -12.67 -18.39
C MET A 97 17.03 -11.66 -19.42
N GLU A 98 15.78 -11.21 -19.24
CA GLU A 98 15.18 -10.11 -20.00
C GLU A 98 14.90 -8.93 -19.09
N GLN A 99 15.00 -7.72 -19.64
CA GLN A 99 14.82 -6.46 -18.90
C GLN A 99 13.79 -5.58 -19.59
N GLY A 100 13.01 -4.85 -18.79
CA GLY A 100 12.04 -3.88 -19.25
C GLY A 100 11.94 -2.68 -18.32
N GLN A 101 11.23 -1.65 -18.77
CA GLN A 101 10.84 -0.49 -17.99
C GLN A 101 9.37 -0.19 -18.25
N ALA A 102 8.66 0.21 -17.19
CA ALA A 102 7.27 0.61 -17.30
C ALA A 102 6.98 1.81 -16.42
N ASP A 103 5.93 2.54 -16.74
CA ASP A 103 5.37 3.59 -15.91
C ASP A 103 3.87 3.36 -15.72
N GLY A 104 3.31 3.98 -14.71
CA GLY A 104 1.91 3.84 -14.37
C GLY A 104 1.39 4.99 -13.53
N HIS A 105 0.09 4.93 -13.25
CA HIS A 105 -0.64 5.91 -12.45
C HIS A 105 -1.46 5.21 -11.37
N LEU A 106 -1.52 5.85 -10.21
CA LEU A 106 -2.34 5.44 -9.08
C LEU A 106 -3.40 6.50 -8.78
N ARG A 107 -4.63 6.04 -8.56
CA ARG A 107 -5.72 6.81 -7.95
C ARG A 107 -6.28 6.02 -6.79
N ALA A 108 -6.39 6.65 -5.64
CA ALA A 108 -6.91 5.98 -4.46
C ALA A 108 -7.80 6.91 -3.65
N LEU A 109 -8.86 6.34 -3.11
CA LEU A 109 -9.74 6.99 -2.14
C LEU A 109 -9.82 6.10 -0.91
N SER A 110 -9.47 6.65 0.24
CA SER A 110 -9.50 5.97 1.53
C SER A 110 -10.44 6.72 2.46
N THR A 111 -11.34 6.00 3.13
CA THR A 111 -12.27 6.60 4.09
C THR A 111 -12.39 5.74 5.34
N ARG A 112 -12.53 6.39 6.48
CA ARG A 112 -12.87 5.72 7.74
C ARG A 112 -13.93 6.51 8.48
N LEU A 113 -14.79 5.82 9.21
CA LEU A 113 -15.75 6.38 10.15
C LEU A 113 -15.72 5.57 11.42
N GLY A 114 -15.49 6.24 12.53
CA GLY A 114 -15.40 5.63 13.84
C GLY A 114 -16.24 6.34 14.90
N TYR A 115 -16.43 5.63 15.99
CA TYR A 115 -17.12 6.15 17.16
C TYR A 115 -16.30 5.86 18.40
N GLU A 116 -15.95 6.91 19.15
CA GLU A 116 -15.23 6.75 20.41
C GLU A 116 -16.20 6.33 21.50
N ILE A 117 -16.00 5.13 22.03
CA ILE A 117 -16.81 4.59 23.11
C ILE A 117 -16.44 5.35 24.40
N ALA A 118 -17.42 5.57 25.24
CA ALA A 118 -17.27 6.30 26.48
C ALA A 118 -16.09 5.81 27.33
N GLN A 119 -15.38 6.76 27.86
CA GLN A 119 -14.18 6.58 28.67
C GLN A 119 -14.51 5.97 30.02
N ALA A 120 -13.89 4.84 30.34
CA ALA A 120 -13.87 4.36 31.71
C ALA A 120 -12.99 5.24 32.61
N SER A 121 -12.00 5.89 32.02
CA SER A 121 -11.17 6.96 32.61
C SER A 121 -10.66 7.83 31.46
N ASP A 122 -10.25 9.08 31.76
CA ASP A 122 -9.71 10.01 30.75
C ASP A 122 -8.39 9.54 30.12
N LEU A 123 -7.81 8.45 30.61
CA LEU A 123 -6.56 7.88 30.13
C LEU A 123 -6.73 6.91 28.97
N TRP A 124 -7.87 6.20 28.90
CA TRP A 124 -8.15 5.19 27.88
C TRP A 124 -9.20 5.68 26.90
N ARG A 125 -8.96 5.41 25.61
CA ARG A 125 -9.92 5.62 24.51
C ARG A 125 -10.00 4.39 23.65
N LEU A 126 -11.20 4.01 23.28
CA LEU A 126 -11.48 2.88 22.38
C LEU A 126 -12.48 3.32 21.33
N SER A 127 -12.16 3.09 20.06
CA SER A 127 -13.00 3.44 18.92
C SER A 127 -13.12 2.29 17.93
N PRO A 128 -14.27 1.63 17.83
CA PRO A 128 -14.58 0.82 16.67
C PRO A 128 -14.74 1.72 15.44
N PHE A 129 -14.33 1.22 14.28
CA PHE A 129 -14.46 1.94 13.03
C PHE A 129 -14.76 1.03 11.86
N LEU A 130 -15.31 1.63 10.82
CA LEU A 130 -15.47 1.04 9.50
C LEU A 130 -14.59 1.79 8.51
N SER A 131 -14.08 1.08 7.52
CA SER A 131 -13.27 1.65 6.46
C SER A 131 -13.75 1.21 5.07
N ALA A 132 -13.56 2.08 4.10
CA ALA A 132 -13.80 1.79 2.70
C ALA A 132 -12.65 2.37 1.88
N ASP A 133 -12.02 1.53 1.09
CA ASP A 133 -10.86 1.89 0.29
C ASP A 133 -11.08 1.49 -1.17
N TYR A 134 -10.84 2.42 -2.06
CA TYR A 134 -10.83 2.20 -3.49
C TYR A 134 -9.48 2.59 -4.04
N SER A 135 -8.91 1.76 -4.90
CA SER A 135 -7.71 2.11 -5.63
C SER A 135 -7.75 1.58 -7.06
N ARG A 136 -7.12 2.34 -7.96
CA ARG A 136 -6.91 1.95 -9.34
C ARG A 136 -5.48 2.24 -9.72
N VAL A 137 -4.78 1.20 -10.14
CA VAL A 137 -3.42 1.27 -10.66
C VAL A 137 -3.46 0.93 -12.14
N GLU A 138 -2.94 1.81 -12.97
CA GLU A 138 -2.79 1.60 -14.40
C GLU A 138 -1.30 1.55 -14.71
N VAL A 139 -0.85 0.44 -15.31
CA VAL A 139 0.51 0.28 -15.81
C VAL A 139 0.47 0.33 -17.33
N ASN A 140 1.22 1.27 -17.90
CA ASN A 140 1.24 1.46 -19.35
C ASN A 140 1.89 0.27 -20.05
N ARG A 141 1.62 0.15 -21.35
CA ARG A 141 2.29 -0.83 -22.21
C ARG A 141 3.80 -0.71 -22.08
N TYR A 142 4.48 -1.84 -21.99
CA TYR A 142 5.94 -1.88 -22.01
C TYR A 142 6.48 -3.07 -22.78
N GLU A 143 7.71 -2.95 -23.26
CA GLU A 143 8.43 -4.00 -23.97
C GLU A 143 9.73 -4.31 -23.22
N GLU A 144 10.05 -5.61 -23.14
CA GLU A 144 11.39 -6.02 -22.69
C GLU A 144 12.41 -5.60 -23.75
N LYS A 145 13.57 -5.15 -23.30
CA LYS A 145 14.60 -4.63 -24.21
C LYS A 145 15.22 -5.75 -25.03
N GLY A 146 15.34 -5.53 -26.34
CA GLY A 146 16.05 -6.42 -27.25
C GLY A 146 15.15 -7.14 -28.25
N ARG A 147 15.81 -7.77 -29.22
CA ARG A 147 15.14 -8.54 -30.27
C ARG A 147 15.31 -10.04 -30.09
N ARG A 148 15.67 -10.48 -28.90
CA ARG A 148 15.79 -11.90 -28.58
C ARG A 148 14.43 -12.57 -28.70
N SER A 149 14.43 -13.82 -29.10
CA SER A 149 13.20 -14.63 -29.25
C SER A 149 12.43 -14.81 -27.93
N THR A 150 13.07 -14.56 -26.82
CA THR A 150 12.52 -14.66 -25.46
C THR A 150 12.00 -13.35 -24.88
N ALA A 151 12.28 -12.20 -25.53
CA ALA A 151 11.78 -10.90 -25.10
C ALA A 151 10.27 -10.76 -25.35
N LEU A 152 9.56 -10.22 -24.37
CA LEU A 152 8.11 -10.08 -24.37
C LEU A 152 7.68 -8.62 -24.42
N ASN A 153 6.52 -8.36 -25.03
CA ASN A 153 5.83 -7.09 -24.86
C ASN A 153 4.51 -7.31 -24.12
N TYR A 154 4.17 -6.34 -23.28
CA TYR A 154 3.01 -6.36 -22.43
C TYR A 154 2.08 -5.21 -22.80
N GLU A 155 0.78 -5.50 -22.87
CA GLU A 155 -0.23 -4.44 -23.01
C GLU A 155 -0.45 -3.71 -21.68
N GLU A 156 -1.18 -2.60 -21.77
CA GLU A 156 -1.62 -1.85 -20.61
C GLU A 156 -2.36 -2.75 -19.63
N GLN A 157 -2.04 -2.59 -18.35
CA GLN A 157 -2.62 -3.37 -17.25
C GLN A 157 -3.33 -2.43 -16.28
N THR A 158 -4.49 -2.85 -15.82
CA THR A 158 -5.27 -2.12 -14.81
C THR A 158 -5.58 -3.02 -13.64
N LEU A 159 -5.23 -2.56 -12.45
CA LEU A 159 -5.57 -3.23 -11.18
C LEU A 159 -6.50 -2.35 -10.38
N VAL A 160 -7.70 -2.86 -10.11
CA VAL A 160 -8.71 -2.19 -9.27
C VAL A 160 -8.84 -2.95 -7.96
N SER A 161 -8.88 -2.21 -6.86
CA SER A 161 -9.11 -2.74 -5.51
C SER A 161 -10.27 -2.01 -4.85
N ASN A 162 -11.21 -2.77 -4.30
CA ASN A 162 -12.31 -2.28 -3.48
C ASN A 162 -12.33 -3.06 -2.18
N ARG A 163 -12.04 -2.38 -1.08
CA ARG A 163 -12.00 -3.02 0.25
C ARG A 163 -12.98 -2.37 1.20
N LEU A 164 -13.65 -3.21 1.97
CA LEU A 164 -14.38 -2.80 3.16
C LEU A 164 -13.71 -3.41 4.37
N GLY A 165 -13.58 -2.64 5.44
CA GLY A 165 -12.93 -3.06 6.65
C GLY A 165 -13.70 -2.69 7.89
N ALA A 166 -13.41 -3.40 8.96
CA ALA A 166 -13.86 -3.10 10.31
C ALA A 166 -12.69 -3.29 11.27
N GLY A 167 -12.59 -2.40 12.25
CA GLY A 167 -11.47 -2.44 13.18
C GLY A 167 -11.74 -1.74 14.50
N LEU A 168 -10.72 -1.79 15.34
CA LEU A 168 -10.66 -1.12 16.63
C LEU A 168 -9.40 -0.26 16.71
N LEU A 169 -9.58 0.97 17.16
CA LEU A 169 -8.51 1.88 17.52
C LEU A 169 -8.54 2.10 19.03
N ALA A 170 -7.42 1.86 19.70
CA ALA A 170 -7.27 2.07 21.12
C ALA A 170 -6.09 2.99 21.42
N SER A 171 -6.22 3.81 22.45
CA SER A 171 -5.12 4.65 22.91
C SER A 171 -5.10 4.73 24.44
N TYR A 172 -3.90 4.94 24.97
CA TYR A 172 -3.65 5.11 26.40
C TYR A 172 -2.69 6.26 26.63
N GLN A 173 -3.11 7.24 27.44
CA GLN A 173 -2.27 8.35 27.83
C GLN A 173 -1.37 7.92 29.00
N ALA A 174 -0.17 7.41 28.68
CA ALA A 174 0.76 6.88 29.67
C ALA A 174 1.34 7.97 30.58
N THR A 175 1.66 9.12 29.99
CA THR A 175 2.06 10.35 30.70
C THR A 175 1.37 11.55 30.04
N PRO A 176 1.38 12.76 30.63
CA PRO A 176 0.84 13.94 29.96
C PRO A 176 1.46 14.22 28.57
N GLN A 177 2.67 13.73 28.32
CA GLN A 177 3.40 13.92 27.07
C GLN A 177 3.39 12.69 26.16
N THR A 178 3.05 11.51 26.69
CA THR A 178 3.23 10.23 25.96
C THR A 178 1.90 9.52 25.78
N LEU A 179 1.54 9.28 24.52
CA LEU A 179 0.37 8.51 24.11
C LEU A 179 0.81 7.19 23.48
N LEU A 180 0.29 6.07 23.98
CA LEU A 180 0.39 4.77 23.35
C LEU A 180 -0.88 4.52 22.54
N PHE A 181 -0.74 3.96 21.35
CA PHE A 181 -1.89 3.65 20.49
C PHE A 181 -1.73 2.30 19.80
N GLY A 182 -2.86 1.71 19.48
CA GLY A 182 -2.93 0.46 18.75
C GLY A 182 -4.16 0.43 17.86
N GLU A 183 -4.04 -0.26 16.74
CA GLU A 183 -5.10 -0.45 15.77
C GLU A 183 -5.07 -1.89 15.28
N ALA A 184 -6.24 -2.52 15.20
CA ALA A 184 -6.41 -3.82 14.56
C ALA A 184 -7.63 -3.76 13.65
N ALA A 185 -7.50 -4.24 12.44
CA ALA A 185 -8.57 -4.23 11.45
C ALA A 185 -8.55 -5.50 10.59
N HIS A 186 -9.73 -5.88 10.14
CA HIS A 186 -9.93 -6.88 9.11
C HIS A 186 -10.58 -6.23 7.89
N GLU A 187 -10.02 -6.46 6.72
CA GLU A 187 -10.50 -5.93 5.45
C GLU A 187 -10.88 -7.07 4.51
N HIS A 188 -11.93 -6.84 3.73
CA HIS A 188 -12.35 -7.74 2.66
C HIS A 188 -12.20 -7.06 1.31
N GLU A 189 -11.54 -7.77 0.36
CA GLU A 189 -11.34 -7.34 -1.01
C GLU A 189 -12.45 -7.89 -1.91
N PHE A 190 -13.19 -7.01 -2.61
CA PHE A 190 -14.26 -7.39 -3.51
C PHE A 190 -13.78 -7.66 -4.94
N GLN A 191 -12.56 -7.25 -5.29
CA GLN A 191 -11.94 -7.48 -6.60
C GLN A 191 -10.86 -8.56 -6.51
N SER A 192 -11.26 -9.78 -6.15
CA SER A 192 -10.34 -10.89 -5.92
C SER A 192 -10.13 -11.82 -7.13
N ASP A 193 -10.58 -11.43 -8.31
CA ASP A 193 -10.39 -12.20 -9.53
C ASP A 193 -8.93 -12.20 -9.98
N THR A 194 -8.49 -13.34 -10.51
CA THR A 194 -7.14 -13.47 -11.06
C THR A 194 -6.95 -12.52 -12.24
N GLN A 195 -5.91 -11.71 -12.20
CA GLN A 195 -5.53 -10.87 -13.33
C GLN A 195 -5.01 -11.70 -14.49
N ARG A 196 -5.34 -11.28 -15.71
CA ARG A 196 -4.83 -11.85 -16.94
C ARG A 196 -3.94 -10.84 -17.65
N LEU A 197 -2.74 -11.29 -18.00
CA LEU A 197 -1.76 -10.50 -18.73
C LEU A 197 -1.86 -10.81 -20.22
N ASN A 198 -2.02 -9.77 -21.04
CA ASN A 198 -1.90 -9.87 -22.50
C ASN A 198 -0.44 -9.65 -22.88
N ILE A 199 0.21 -10.68 -23.37
CA ILE A 199 1.63 -10.66 -23.75
C ILE A 199 1.86 -11.20 -25.14
N ALA A 200 2.93 -10.77 -25.76
CA ALA A 200 3.42 -11.33 -27.02
C ALA A 200 4.95 -11.36 -27.02
N LEU A 201 5.51 -12.23 -27.84
CA LEU A 201 6.94 -12.17 -28.12
C LEU A 201 7.26 -10.93 -28.95
N ASN A 202 8.37 -10.25 -28.69
CA ASN A 202 8.82 -9.11 -29.49
C ASN A 202 9.09 -9.50 -30.95
N SER A 203 9.46 -10.75 -31.16
CA SER A 203 9.69 -11.34 -32.52
C SER A 203 8.39 -11.63 -33.29
N LEU A 204 7.25 -11.79 -32.55
CA LEU A 204 5.94 -12.10 -33.13
C LEU A 204 4.84 -11.28 -32.47
N PRO A 205 4.83 -9.94 -32.64
CA PRO A 205 3.96 -9.05 -31.86
C PRO A 205 2.46 -9.20 -32.19
N SER A 206 2.11 -9.80 -33.32
CA SER A 206 0.71 -10.08 -33.69
C SER A 206 0.11 -11.29 -32.99
N ASN A 207 0.93 -12.19 -32.47
CA ASN A 207 0.50 -13.41 -31.81
C ASN A 207 0.47 -13.19 -30.28
N ARG A 208 -0.64 -12.66 -29.79
CA ARG A 208 -0.85 -12.41 -28.37
C ARG A 208 -1.45 -13.62 -27.68
N PHE A 209 -1.05 -13.82 -26.44
CA PHE A 209 -1.61 -14.84 -25.56
C PHE A 209 -1.85 -14.27 -24.16
N LYS A 210 -2.70 -14.92 -23.39
CA LYS A 210 -3.06 -14.52 -22.04
C LYS A 210 -2.37 -15.43 -21.04
N LEU A 211 -1.68 -14.84 -20.07
CA LEU A 211 -1.17 -15.52 -18.88
C LEU A 211 -1.99 -15.14 -17.65
N GLU A 212 -2.17 -16.09 -16.76
CA GLU A 212 -2.70 -15.81 -15.44
C GLU A 212 -1.62 -15.08 -14.63
N GLY A 213 -1.98 -13.92 -14.10
CA GLY A 213 -1.12 -13.11 -13.27
C GLY A 213 -1.47 -13.23 -11.79
N TYR A 214 -1.40 -12.11 -11.08
CA TYR A 214 -1.64 -12.00 -9.67
C TYR A 214 -3.13 -12.17 -9.31
N THR A 215 -3.40 -12.98 -8.29
CA THR A 215 -4.73 -13.08 -7.67
C THR A 215 -4.71 -12.31 -6.34
N PRO A 216 -5.46 -11.20 -6.21
CA PRO A 216 -5.52 -10.47 -4.96
C PRO A 216 -6.11 -11.32 -3.84
N PRO A 217 -5.59 -11.24 -2.61
CA PRO A 217 -6.18 -11.93 -1.47
C PRO A 217 -7.55 -11.34 -1.12
N SER A 218 -8.51 -12.21 -0.79
CA SER A 218 -9.87 -11.77 -0.41
C SER A 218 -9.93 -11.15 0.98
N ASN A 219 -9.06 -11.57 1.89
CA ASN A 219 -9.05 -11.14 3.28
C ASN A 219 -7.68 -10.66 3.70
N LEU A 220 -7.67 -9.55 4.44
CA LEU A 220 -6.47 -8.92 4.96
C LEU A 220 -6.67 -8.60 6.43
N ALA A 221 -5.75 -9.02 7.27
CA ALA A 221 -5.64 -8.59 8.66
C ALA A 221 -4.52 -7.57 8.82
N ARG A 222 -4.77 -6.50 9.56
CA ARG A 222 -3.84 -5.40 9.77
C ARG A 222 -3.75 -5.04 11.24
N VAL A 223 -2.53 -4.88 11.75
CA VAL A 223 -2.25 -4.44 13.11
C VAL A 223 -1.23 -3.32 13.08
N SER A 224 -1.44 -2.31 13.90
CA SER A 224 -0.50 -1.21 14.10
C SER A 224 -0.36 -0.93 15.60
N LEU A 225 0.87 -0.72 16.05
CA LEU A 225 1.19 -0.34 17.44
C LEU A 225 2.16 0.82 17.40
N GLY A 226 1.93 1.82 18.24
CA GLY A 226 2.78 2.99 18.20
C GLY A 226 2.79 3.80 19.48
N VAL A 227 3.68 4.78 19.46
CA VAL A 227 3.86 5.76 20.53
C VAL A 227 4.01 7.14 19.93
N SER A 228 3.38 8.14 20.53
CA SER A 228 3.66 9.54 20.26
C SER A 228 4.08 10.24 21.53
N HIS A 229 5.08 11.10 21.41
CA HIS A 229 5.67 11.84 22.53
C HIS A 229 5.82 13.31 22.18
N ASN A 230 5.24 14.17 23.00
CA ASN A 230 5.41 15.62 22.87
C ASN A 230 6.70 16.05 23.53
N LEU A 231 7.71 16.44 22.74
CA LEU A 231 8.95 17.02 23.25
C LEU A 231 8.73 18.44 23.80
N THR A 232 7.89 19.19 23.09
CA THR A 232 7.42 20.52 23.48
C THR A 232 5.92 20.63 23.21
N ALA A 233 5.29 21.75 23.55
CA ALA A 233 3.88 21.99 23.20
C ALA A 233 3.61 21.95 21.69
N ASP A 234 4.62 22.26 20.87
CA ASP A 234 4.50 22.37 19.42
C ASP A 234 5.20 21.26 18.64
N LEU A 235 6.05 20.47 19.28
CA LEU A 235 6.85 19.43 18.64
C LEU A 235 6.49 18.05 19.17
N MET A 236 6.06 17.15 18.29
CA MET A 236 5.70 15.78 18.60
C MET A 236 6.54 14.80 17.76
N LEU A 237 7.04 13.76 18.42
CA LEU A 237 7.64 12.59 17.77
C LEU A 237 6.66 11.41 17.77
N ARG A 238 6.65 10.66 16.72
CA ARG A 238 5.82 9.48 16.57
C ARG A 238 6.63 8.31 16.00
N ALA A 239 6.42 7.13 16.56
CA ALA A 239 6.94 5.88 16.01
C ALA A 239 5.83 4.82 16.02
N ALA A 240 5.71 4.06 14.94
CA ALA A 240 4.71 3.01 14.83
C ALA A 240 5.27 1.78 14.10
N TYR A 241 4.88 0.63 14.59
CA TYR A 241 5.08 -0.66 13.93
C TYR A 241 3.77 -1.08 13.26
N ASN A 242 3.86 -1.53 12.00
CA ASN A 242 2.72 -1.97 11.21
C ASN A 242 2.95 -3.38 10.69
N ALA A 243 1.94 -4.22 10.75
CA ALA A 243 1.94 -5.56 10.19
C ALA A 243 0.66 -5.80 9.39
N ARG A 244 0.79 -6.43 8.25
CA ARG A 244 -0.29 -6.89 7.38
C ARG A 244 -0.13 -8.37 7.11
N LYS A 245 -1.22 -9.12 7.21
CA LYS A 245 -1.25 -10.53 6.86
C LYS A 245 -2.41 -10.83 5.91
N SER A 246 -2.08 -11.49 4.79
CA SER A 246 -3.05 -11.98 3.82
C SER A 246 -2.54 -13.25 3.16
N ASP A 247 -3.37 -14.30 3.09
CA ASP A 247 -3.08 -15.57 2.40
C ASP A 247 -1.64 -16.11 2.60
N GLY A 248 -1.16 -16.09 3.85
CA GLY A 248 0.16 -16.57 4.22
C GLY A 248 1.32 -15.59 3.93
N VAL A 249 1.04 -14.43 3.36
CA VAL A 249 2.02 -13.36 3.17
C VAL A 249 1.93 -12.37 4.32
N MET A 250 3.06 -12.06 4.94
CA MET A 250 3.17 -11.07 6.01
C MET A 250 4.06 -9.93 5.58
N GLN A 251 3.56 -8.70 5.72
CA GLN A 251 4.31 -7.47 5.51
C GLN A 251 4.46 -6.74 6.83
N GLN A 252 5.65 -6.23 7.09
CA GLN A 252 5.97 -5.50 8.31
C GLN A 252 6.70 -4.21 7.97
N GLY A 253 6.49 -3.19 8.78
CA GLY A 253 7.16 -1.92 8.60
C GLY A 253 7.20 -1.10 9.89
N VAL A 254 8.12 -0.15 9.92
CA VAL A 254 8.25 0.84 10.98
C VAL A 254 8.18 2.22 10.35
N ASN A 255 7.37 3.09 10.95
CA ASN A 255 7.25 4.49 10.57
C ASN A 255 7.74 5.37 11.72
N ILE A 256 8.51 6.39 11.40
CA ILE A 256 8.93 7.44 12.33
C ILE A 256 8.49 8.77 11.73
N GLY A 257 7.85 9.59 12.54
CA GLY A 257 7.33 10.87 12.12
C GLY A 257 7.65 11.98 13.11
N VAL A 258 7.69 13.19 12.60
CA VAL A 258 7.84 14.42 13.37
C VAL A 258 6.71 15.36 12.95
N SER A 259 6.03 15.96 13.93
CA SER A 259 4.97 16.93 13.69
C SER A 259 5.28 18.23 14.42
N LEU A 260 5.14 19.33 13.72
CA LEU A 260 5.32 20.68 14.25
C LEU A 260 4.05 21.48 14.05
N ASN A 261 3.56 22.09 15.15
CA ASN A 261 2.46 23.05 15.10
C ASN A 261 3.02 24.46 15.01
N PHE A 262 2.46 25.29 14.13
CA PHE A 262 2.87 26.67 13.91
C PHE A 262 1.68 27.59 13.59
#